data_75df2fe971e223f8ecebacb26874cf17
#
_entry.id   75df2fe971e223f8ecebacb26874cf17
#
_cell.length_a   1.000
_cell.length_b   1.000
_cell.length_c   1.000
_cell.angle_alpha   90.00
_cell.angle_beta   90.00
_cell.angle_gamma   90.00
#
_symmetry.space_group_name_H-M   'P 1'
#
loop_
_entity.id
_entity.type
_entity.pdbx_description
1 polymer ?
#
loop_
_entity_poly.entity_id
_entity_poly.type
_entity_poly.pdbx_seq_one_letter_code
_entity_poly.pdbx_strand_id
1 'polypeptide(L)'
;TPKAWHGTSLLAKESQRIRTALGLHPQIAHQRSHELDLFDSLLSETKYVGEIGLDGGQGFKEQWDIQLKVFRHILNSVNRAGGKIMTIHSRGSASAVLDEIENIDGVAILHWFTGTPKQLERAIDLGCWFSVGPAMLDTIKGKALVSRIMGD
;
A
#
# COMPACT_ATOMS: atom_id res chain seq x y z
N THR A 1 6.83 -9.36 -4.25
CA THR A 1 8.16 -8.75 -4.46
C THR A 1 8.38 -8.45 -5.94
N PRO A 2 9.28 -7.50 -6.29
CA PRO A 2 9.62 -7.22 -7.68
C PRO A 2 10.05 -8.45 -8.47
N LYS A 3 10.84 -9.33 -7.86
CA LYS A 3 11.29 -10.59 -8.49
C LYS A 3 10.13 -11.53 -8.90
N ALA A 4 9.00 -11.48 -8.21
CA ALA A 4 7.85 -12.33 -8.52
C ALA A 4 6.97 -11.75 -9.65
N TRP A 5 7.15 -10.48 -10.00
CA TRP A 5 6.21 -9.74 -10.85
C TRP A 5 6.02 -10.35 -12.25
N HIS A 6 7.11 -10.74 -12.93
CA HIS A 6 7.00 -11.36 -14.26
C HIS A 6 6.16 -12.65 -14.25
N GLY A 7 6.38 -13.54 -13.27
CA GLY A 7 5.61 -14.78 -13.15
C GLY A 7 4.13 -14.52 -12.86
N THR A 8 3.83 -13.60 -11.93
CA THR A 8 2.44 -13.26 -11.60
C THR A 8 1.75 -12.51 -12.74
N SER A 9 2.46 -11.66 -13.47
CA SER A 9 1.94 -10.97 -14.65
C SER A 9 1.60 -11.94 -15.78
N LEU A 10 2.42 -12.96 -15.99
CA LEU A 10 2.16 -14.01 -16.98
C LEU A 10 0.88 -14.77 -16.65
N LEU A 11 0.68 -15.15 -15.40
CA LEU A 11 -0.53 -15.84 -14.94
C LEU A 11 -1.78 -14.94 -15.08
N ALA A 12 -1.65 -13.65 -14.90
CA ALA A 12 -2.76 -12.69 -15.01
C ALA A 12 -3.18 -12.38 -16.45
N LYS A 13 -2.31 -12.63 -17.45
CA LYS A 13 -2.55 -12.28 -18.86
C LYS A 13 -3.82 -12.93 -19.45
N GLU A 14 -4.17 -14.13 -18.98
CA GLU A 14 -5.34 -14.86 -19.46
C GLU A 14 -6.68 -14.30 -18.96
N SER A 15 -6.64 -13.38 -17.98
CA SER A 15 -7.84 -12.79 -17.39
C SER A 15 -7.95 -11.29 -17.64
N GLN A 16 -9.08 -10.87 -18.21
CA GLN A 16 -9.37 -9.44 -18.37
C GLN A 16 -9.66 -8.72 -17.04
N ARG A 17 -9.97 -9.48 -15.96
CA ARG A 17 -10.34 -8.95 -14.65
C ARG A 17 -9.20 -8.90 -13.64
N ILE A 18 -8.06 -9.54 -13.93
CA ILE A 18 -6.92 -9.61 -13.02
C ILE A 18 -5.83 -8.68 -13.53
N ARG A 19 -5.27 -7.88 -12.63
CA ARG A 19 -4.11 -7.02 -12.87
C ARG A 19 -3.08 -7.29 -11.79
N THR A 20 -1.84 -7.46 -12.20
CA THR A 20 -0.72 -7.63 -11.28
C THR A 20 -0.24 -6.27 -10.81
N ALA A 21 -0.02 -6.13 -9.51
CA ALA A 21 0.61 -4.96 -8.92
C ALA A 21 2.10 -5.24 -8.62
N LEU A 22 2.96 -4.28 -8.94
CA LEU A 22 4.39 -4.32 -8.64
C LEU A 22 4.63 -3.73 -7.26
N GLY A 23 5.25 -4.46 -6.34
CA GLY A 23 5.47 -3.94 -5.00
C GLY A 23 6.48 -4.72 -4.17
N LEU A 24 6.82 -4.14 -3.03
CA LEU A 24 7.61 -4.76 -1.98
C LEU A 24 6.90 -4.56 -0.65
N HIS A 25 6.28 -5.63 -0.15
CA HIS A 25 5.49 -5.62 1.07
C HIS A 25 6.35 -5.27 2.30
N PRO A 26 5.90 -4.39 3.21
CA PRO A 26 6.70 -3.92 4.35
C PRO A 26 7.23 -5.04 5.25
N GLN A 27 6.46 -6.10 5.45
CA GLN A 27 6.86 -7.22 6.31
C GLN A 27 8.11 -7.98 5.83
N ILE A 28 8.44 -7.88 4.55
CA ILE A 28 9.62 -8.53 3.96
C ILE A 28 10.65 -7.52 3.44
N ALA A 29 10.47 -6.24 3.72
CA ALA A 29 11.38 -5.17 3.29
C ALA A 29 12.83 -5.43 3.70
N HIS A 30 13.06 -5.91 4.93
CA HIS A 30 14.38 -6.24 5.47
C HIS A 30 15.11 -7.36 4.71
N GLN A 31 14.36 -8.27 4.08
CA GLN A 31 14.91 -9.39 3.32
C GLN A 31 15.10 -9.06 1.84
N ARG A 32 14.31 -8.15 1.30
CA ARG A 32 14.15 -7.96 -0.14
C ARG A 32 14.43 -6.52 -0.61
N SER A 33 14.94 -5.64 0.24
CA SER A 33 15.27 -4.25 -0.13
C SER A 33 16.27 -4.14 -1.28
N HIS A 34 17.09 -5.16 -1.50
CA HIS A 34 18.00 -5.26 -2.64
C HIS A 34 17.28 -5.38 -4.01
N GLU A 35 15.97 -5.57 -4.03
CA GLU A 35 15.16 -5.62 -5.27
C GLU A 35 14.63 -4.24 -5.72
N LEU A 36 15.03 -3.14 -5.07
CA LEU A 36 14.52 -1.81 -5.42
C LEU A 36 14.97 -1.36 -6.82
N ASP A 37 16.17 -1.69 -7.26
CA ASP A 37 16.62 -1.39 -8.63
C ASP A 37 15.77 -2.16 -9.67
N LEU A 38 15.41 -3.40 -9.35
CA LEU A 38 14.48 -4.19 -10.17
C LEU A 38 13.07 -3.58 -10.16
N PHE A 39 12.59 -3.10 -9.00
CA PHE A 39 11.32 -2.38 -8.93
C PHE A 39 11.33 -1.18 -9.87
N ASP A 40 12.36 -0.35 -9.83
CA ASP A 40 12.47 0.84 -10.67
C ASP A 40 12.46 0.49 -12.16
N SER A 41 13.17 -0.56 -12.56
CA SER A 41 13.23 -1.02 -13.95
C SER A 41 11.89 -1.53 -14.49
N LEU A 42 11.06 -2.12 -13.63
CA LEU A 42 9.75 -2.69 -14.00
C LEU A 42 8.59 -1.68 -13.88
N LEU A 43 8.80 -0.54 -13.22
CA LEU A 43 7.73 0.40 -12.89
C LEU A 43 7.00 0.96 -14.12
N SER A 44 7.68 1.09 -15.24
CA SER A 44 7.08 1.54 -16.53
C SER A 44 6.11 0.52 -17.13
N GLU A 45 6.25 -0.76 -16.78
CA GLU A 45 5.44 -1.86 -17.33
C GLU A 45 4.06 -2.01 -16.68
N THR A 46 3.80 -1.31 -15.57
CA THR A 46 2.54 -1.42 -14.84
C THR A 46 1.98 -0.08 -14.39
N LYS A 47 0.66 0.01 -14.36
CA LYS A 47 -0.09 1.10 -13.73
C LYS A 47 -0.33 0.86 -12.23
N TYR A 48 -0.20 -0.38 -11.77
CA TYR A 48 -0.59 -0.81 -10.43
C TYR A 48 0.65 -1.08 -9.58
N VAL A 49 0.71 -0.44 -8.41
CA VAL A 49 1.81 -0.60 -7.45
C VAL A 49 1.24 -1.12 -6.13
N GLY A 50 1.82 -2.18 -5.60
CA GLY A 50 1.40 -2.75 -4.32
C GLY A 50 1.71 -4.24 -4.15
N GLU A 51 1.53 -4.75 -2.96
CA GLU A 51 1.24 -4.01 -1.75
C GLU A 51 2.55 -3.39 -1.21
N ILE A 52 2.52 -2.10 -0.90
CA ILE A 52 3.63 -1.31 -0.35
C ILE A 52 3.18 -0.69 0.98
N GLY A 53 4.03 0.02 1.68
CA GLY A 53 3.62 0.74 2.89
C GLY A 53 4.44 0.41 4.12
N LEU A 54 3.81 0.51 5.31
CA LEU A 54 4.44 0.31 6.61
C LEU A 54 3.62 -0.64 7.49
N ASP A 55 4.28 -1.50 8.26
CA ASP A 55 3.67 -2.35 9.28
C ASP A 55 4.24 -2.05 10.67
N GLY A 56 3.42 -1.41 11.53
CA GLY A 56 3.76 -1.11 12.93
C GLY A 56 3.40 -2.24 13.90
N GLY A 57 3.01 -3.42 13.42
CA GLY A 57 2.72 -4.59 14.25
C GLY A 57 3.92 -5.07 15.05
N GLN A 58 3.65 -5.73 16.20
CA GLN A 58 4.68 -6.12 17.17
C GLN A 58 5.85 -6.90 16.55
N GLY A 59 5.60 -7.78 15.58
CA GLY A 59 6.63 -8.59 14.91
C GLY A 59 7.45 -7.83 13.84
N PHE A 60 7.12 -6.56 13.54
CA PHE A 60 7.74 -5.82 12.43
C PHE A 60 8.33 -4.47 12.84
N LYS A 61 8.18 -4.05 14.09
CA LYS A 61 8.71 -2.77 14.60
C LYS A 61 10.22 -2.66 14.52
N GLU A 62 10.94 -3.75 14.73
CA GLU A 62 12.40 -3.77 14.66
C GLU A 62 12.94 -3.49 13.25
N GLN A 63 12.12 -3.72 12.23
CA GLN A 63 12.45 -3.45 10.83
C GLN A 63 11.91 -2.09 10.33
N TRP A 64 11.50 -1.19 11.24
CA TRP A 64 10.85 0.06 10.88
C TRP A 64 11.69 0.94 9.93
N ASP A 65 12.96 1.12 10.21
CA ASP A 65 13.84 1.98 9.42
C ASP A 65 13.99 1.48 7.99
N ILE A 66 14.13 0.17 7.81
CA ILE A 66 14.23 -0.42 6.47
C ILE A 66 12.89 -0.38 5.74
N GLN A 67 11.75 -0.58 6.43
CA GLN A 67 10.44 -0.40 5.84
C GLN A 67 10.24 1.04 5.33
N LEU A 68 10.58 2.02 6.17
CA LEU A 68 10.45 3.44 5.82
C LEU A 68 11.35 3.81 4.63
N LYS A 69 12.60 3.33 4.63
CA LYS A 69 13.55 3.52 3.51
C LYS A 69 12.98 2.96 2.21
N VAL A 70 12.46 1.74 2.23
CA VAL A 70 11.87 1.06 1.07
C VAL A 70 10.62 1.81 0.60
N PHE A 71 9.73 2.16 1.52
CA PHE A 71 8.49 2.85 1.18
C PHE A 71 8.76 4.21 0.53
N ARG A 72 9.64 5.03 1.11
CA ARG A 72 10.07 6.32 0.55
C ARG A 72 10.72 6.19 -0.82
N HIS A 73 11.56 5.18 -1.03
CA HIS A 73 12.14 4.91 -2.35
C HIS A 73 11.04 4.66 -3.40
N ILE A 74 10.09 3.77 -3.08
CA ILE A 74 8.97 3.44 -3.97
C ILE A 74 8.12 4.67 -4.25
N LEU A 75 7.75 5.46 -3.24
CA LEU A 75 6.96 6.69 -3.43
C LEU A 75 7.68 7.71 -4.31
N ASN A 76 8.99 7.88 -4.14
CA ASN A 76 9.79 8.76 -5.00
C ASN A 76 9.81 8.27 -6.47
N SER A 77 9.90 6.96 -6.69
CA SER A 77 9.85 6.39 -8.04
C SER A 77 8.47 6.54 -8.67
N VAL A 78 7.41 6.33 -7.88
CA VAL A 78 6.02 6.56 -8.29
C VAL A 78 5.78 8.03 -8.66
N ASN A 79 6.24 8.99 -7.86
CA ASN A 79 6.11 10.42 -8.15
C ASN A 79 6.82 10.81 -9.46
N ARG A 80 8.01 10.24 -9.73
CA ARG A 80 8.69 10.49 -10.99
C ARG A 80 7.97 9.89 -12.20
N ALA A 81 7.32 8.74 -12.01
CA ALA A 81 6.59 8.07 -13.09
C ALA A 81 5.18 8.64 -13.32
N GLY A 82 4.55 9.21 -12.29
CA GLY A 82 3.20 9.78 -12.29
C GLY A 82 2.07 8.78 -12.50
N GLY A 83 0.87 9.13 -12.05
CA GLY A 83 -0.39 8.48 -12.38
C GLY A 83 -0.54 7.00 -11.99
N LYS A 84 0.18 6.51 -10.99
CA LYS A 84 0.08 5.13 -10.51
C LYS A 84 -1.11 4.94 -9.56
N ILE A 85 -1.64 3.73 -9.52
CA ILE A 85 -2.65 3.29 -8.54
C ILE A 85 -1.94 2.39 -7.53
N MET A 86 -1.95 2.82 -6.26
CA MET A 86 -1.18 2.16 -5.20
C MET A 86 -2.09 1.47 -4.19
N THR A 87 -1.77 0.23 -3.83
CA THR A 87 -2.37 -0.47 -2.68
C THR A 87 -1.40 -0.40 -1.51
N ILE A 88 -1.83 0.22 -0.40
CA ILE A 88 -0.93 0.62 0.69
C ILE A 88 -1.33 -0.05 2.00
N HIS A 89 -0.40 -0.80 2.57
CA HIS A 89 -0.48 -1.40 3.90
C HIS A 89 -0.19 -0.37 4.99
N SER A 90 -1.05 -0.32 6.03
CA SER A 90 -0.95 0.69 7.10
C SER A 90 -1.25 0.16 8.51
N ARG A 91 -1.11 -1.15 8.74
CA ARG A 91 -1.41 -1.77 10.04
C ARG A 91 -0.53 -1.22 11.15
N GLY A 92 -1.15 -0.56 12.16
CA GLY A 92 -0.44 0.05 13.28
C GLY A 92 0.49 1.20 12.91
N SER A 93 0.37 1.74 11.69
CA SER A 93 1.26 2.76 11.11
C SER A 93 0.51 3.84 10.32
N ALA A 94 -0.81 3.92 10.48
CA ALA A 94 -1.65 4.80 9.66
C ALA A 94 -1.18 6.26 9.62
N SER A 95 -0.79 6.87 10.76
CA SER A 95 -0.26 8.25 10.76
C SER A 95 1.00 8.38 9.90
N ALA A 96 1.97 7.49 10.08
CA ALA A 96 3.22 7.56 9.33
C ALA A 96 3.00 7.34 7.83
N VAL A 97 2.10 6.42 7.46
CA VAL A 97 1.72 6.23 6.04
C VAL A 97 1.11 7.50 5.48
N LEU A 98 0.17 8.13 6.19
CA LEU A 98 -0.48 9.38 5.75
C LEU A 98 0.50 10.56 5.64
N ASP A 99 1.52 10.61 6.52
CA ASP A 99 2.60 11.60 6.43
C ASP A 99 3.43 11.43 5.15
N GLU A 100 3.76 10.20 4.78
CA GLU A 100 4.59 9.90 3.61
C GLU A 100 3.84 10.08 2.27
N ILE A 101 2.51 9.92 2.23
CA ILE A 101 1.72 10.03 1.00
C ILE A 101 1.04 11.38 0.80
N GLU A 102 1.28 12.36 1.68
CA GLU A 102 0.60 13.67 1.63
C GLU A 102 0.72 14.39 0.27
N ASN A 103 1.84 14.21 -0.42
CA ASN A 103 2.11 14.85 -1.71
C ASN A 103 2.34 13.82 -2.84
N ILE A 104 1.65 12.69 -2.79
CA ILE A 104 1.82 11.62 -3.77
C ILE A 104 1.09 11.95 -5.08
N ASP A 105 1.75 11.77 -6.22
CA ASP A 105 1.14 11.83 -7.54
C ASP A 105 0.58 10.47 -7.94
N GLY A 106 -0.72 10.26 -7.69
CA GLY A 106 -1.40 9.01 -7.99
C GLY A 106 -2.60 8.75 -7.10
N VAL A 107 -3.16 7.55 -7.21
CA VAL A 107 -4.30 7.11 -6.42
C VAL A 107 -3.83 6.19 -5.30
N ALA A 108 -4.00 6.61 -4.04
CA ALA A 108 -3.69 5.81 -2.88
C ALA A 108 -4.93 5.02 -2.41
N ILE A 109 -4.85 3.70 -2.35
CA ILE A 109 -5.86 2.80 -1.81
C ILE A 109 -5.31 2.22 -0.50
N LEU A 110 -5.87 2.64 0.64
CA LEU A 110 -5.49 2.08 1.94
C LEU A 110 -6.12 0.70 2.11
N HIS A 111 -5.25 -0.33 2.15
CA HIS A 111 -5.69 -1.73 2.19
C HIS A 111 -6.11 -2.12 3.61
N TRP A 112 -7.38 -2.56 3.75
CA TRP A 112 -7.99 -2.96 5.02
C TRP A 112 -7.66 -1.99 6.16
N PHE A 113 -7.97 -0.73 5.93
CA PHE A 113 -7.63 0.35 6.84
C PHE A 113 -8.21 0.14 8.25
N THR A 114 -7.36 0.22 9.28
CA THR A 114 -7.72 0.00 10.69
C THR A 114 -7.35 1.16 11.61
N GLY A 115 -7.19 2.35 11.07
CA GLY A 115 -6.85 3.56 11.81
C GLY A 115 -7.95 4.05 12.73
N THR A 116 -7.64 5.12 13.47
CA THR A 116 -8.60 5.85 14.30
C THR A 116 -9.56 6.69 13.44
N PRO A 117 -10.71 7.15 13.97
CA PRO A 117 -11.59 8.07 13.25
C PRO A 117 -10.89 9.33 12.73
N LYS A 118 -9.99 9.93 13.51
CA LYS A 118 -9.21 11.11 13.09
C LYS A 118 -8.25 10.80 11.94
N GLN A 119 -7.65 9.60 11.94
CA GLN A 119 -6.80 9.17 10.83
C GLN A 119 -7.62 8.85 9.58
N LEU A 120 -8.85 8.35 9.73
CA LEU A 120 -9.77 8.16 8.61
C LEU A 120 -10.14 9.50 7.97
N GLU A 121 -10.52 10.50 8.77
CA GLU A 121 -10.84 11.86 8.29
C GLU A 121 -9.66 12.43 7.50
N ARG A 122 -8.44 12.37 8.04
CA ARG A 122 -7.23 12.80 7.33
C ARG A 122 -7.02 12.03 6.00
N ALA A 123 -7.25 10.72 6.00
CA ALA A 123 -7.12 9.92 4.77
C ALA A 123 -8.15 10.32 3.70
N ILE A 124 -9.37 10.65 4.12
CA ILE A 124 -10.43 11.16 3.23
C ILE A 124 -10.03 12.53 2.67
N ASP A 125 -9.54 13.44 3.51
CA ASP A 125 -9.08 14.78 3.11
C ASP A 125 -7.91 14.71 2.11
N LEU A 126 -7.05 13.69 2.23
CA LEU A 126 -5.98 13.41 1.27
C LEU A 126 -6.47 12.73 -0.02
N GLY A 127 -7.77 12.45 -0.15
CA GLY A 127 -8.34 11.79 -1.33
C GLY A 127 -8.02 10.30 -1.44
N CYS A 128 -7.70 9.64 -0.33
CA CYS A 128 -7.45 8.20 -0.31
C CYS A 128 -8.73 7.40 -0.58
N TRP A 129 -8.56 6.29 -1.28
CA TRP A 129 -9.56 5.24 -1.39
C TRP A 129 -9.30 4.16 -0.34
N PHE A 130 -10.29 3.28 -0.14
CA PHE A 130 -10.21 2.23 0.87
C PHE A 130 -10.65 0.90 0.31
N SER A 131 -9.98 -0.18 0.70
CA SER A 131 -10.50 -1.52 0.53
C SER A 131 -11.03 -2.06 1.84
N VAL A 132 -12.13 -2.80 1.80
CA VAL A 132 -12.79 -3.41 2.95
C VAL A 132 -12.65 -4.92 2.86
N GLY A 133 -12.10 -5.52 3.92
CA GLY A 133 -11.99 -6.98 4.04
C GLY A 133 -13.01 -7.57 5.02
N PRO A 134 -13.35 -8.87 4.89
CA PRO A 134 -14.32 -9.52 5.78
C PRO A 134 -13.99 -9.37 7.28
N ALA A 135 -12.72 -9.49 7.66
CA ALA A 135 -12.26 -9.35 9.04
C ALA A 135 -12.57 -7.96 9.66
N MET A 136 -12.74 -6.92 8.84
CA MET A 136 -13.17 -5.61 9.34
C MET A 136 -14.63 -5.62 9.81
N LEU A 137 -15.44 -6.57 9.35
CA LEU A 137 -16.85 -6.72 9.71
C LEU A 137 -17.06 -7.63 10.93
N ASP A 138 -16.01 -8.25 11.47
CA ASP A 138 -16.12 -9.16 12.63
C ASP A 138 -16.19 -8.43 13.97
N THR A 139 -15.83 -7.15 14.00
CA THR A 139 -15.79 -6.36 15.23
C THR A 139 -16.70 -5.13 15.15
N ILE A 140 -17.23 -4.69 16.31
CA ILE A 140 -18.03 -3.47 16.42
C ILE A 140 -17.23 -2.25 15.89
N LYS A 141 -15.95 -2.15 16.29
CA LYS A 141 -15.07 -1.07 15.87
C LYS A 141 -14.85 -1.09 14.34
N GLY A 142 -14.63 -2.26 13.77
CA GLY A 142 -14.44 -2.42 12.32
C GLY A 142 -15.69 -2.06 11.54
N LYS A 143 -16.88 -2.51 12.00
CA LYS A 143 -18.17 -2.16 11.39
C LYS A 143 -18.40 -0.65 11.40
N ALA A 144 -18.16 0.02 12.53
CA ALA A 144 -18.30 1.47 12.64
C ALA A 144 -17.32 2.22 11.71
N LEU A 145 -16.10 1.70 11.52
CA LEU A 145 -15.13 2.27 10.59
C LEU A 145 -15.58 2.10 9.14
N VAL A 146 -16.07 0.90 8.79
CA VAL A 146 -16.58 0.61 7.44
C VAL A 146 -17.79 1.49 7.10
N SER A 147 -18.74 1.67 8.02
CA SER A 147 -19.90 2.57 7.86
C SER A 147 -19.43 3.99 7.51
N ARG A 148 -18.44 4.52 8.23
CA ARG A 148 -17.87 5.86 7.94
C ARG A 148 -17.14 5.92 6.59
N ILE A 149 -16.46 4.86 6.18
CA ILE A 149 -15.83 4.77 4.85
C ILE A 149 -16.88 4.82 3.74
N MET A 150 -18.03 4.19 3.96
CA MET A 150 -19.13 4.12 2.99
C MET A 150 -19.98 5.40 2.93
N GLY A 151 -19.83 6.31 3.90
CA GLY A 151 -20.52 7.60 3.91
C GLY A 151 -21.90 7.59 4.55
N ASP A 152 -22.15 6.65 5.48
CA ASP A 152 -23.39 6.60 6.30
C ASP A 152 -23.34 7.56 7.49
#